data_bc2601f6f1656c1c91bdaf66f1a59aa5
#
_entry.id   bc2601f6f1656c1c91bdaf66f1a59aa5
#
_cell.length_a   1.000
_cell.length_b   1.000
_cell.length_c   1.000
_cell.angle_alpha   90.00
_cell.angle_beta   90.00
_cell.angle_gamma   90.00
#
_symmetry.space_group_name_H-M   'P 1'
#
loop_
_entity.id
_entity.type
_entity.pdbx_description
1 polymer ?
#
loop_
_entity_poly.entity_id
_entity_poly.type
_entity_poly.pdbx_seq_one_letter_code
_entity_poly.pdbx_strand_id
1 'polypeptide(L)'
;MDFLRFIHINQTASVPAVDSEVVAEEINKIFPGCRIDIRPPFRYEEKMIEQAMIADIKQPFEKQPEQPNQEQDRRMNGMISLYDGSAMQKMFAEMTPTAEMSLAHIHIIFTSLLTCTFSEDDWRYHGRAVICGTPSIISTTGIVESLAKPREFYLAQLGGMAAADNGSLKKKFTGRFIDYDDEDKITAASINYALQAIFFFITGGEPFCNNKDCRLFNAHWQEDLIHTIEKRTLCGLHRNLANKLSISQPSASRF
;
A
#
# COMPACT_ATOMS: atom_id res chain seq x y z
N MET A 1 -0.44 25.32 -13.89
CA MET A 1 -0.64 23.96 -13.33
C MET A 1 -0.09 23.98 -11.93
N ASP A 2 -0.91 23.71 -10.93
CA ASP A 2 -0.43 23.55 -9.55
C ASP A 2 0.33 22.23 -9.49
N PHE A 3 1.66 22.30 -9.36
CA PHE A 3 2.50 21.11 -9.21
C PHE A 3 2.43 20.64 -7.75
N LEU A 4 2.62 19.34 -7.55
CA LEU A 4 2.76 18.73 -6.23
C LEU A 4 3.80 19.51 -5.40
N ARG A 5 3.42 19.93 -4.21
CA ARG A 5 4.25 20.70 -3.28
C ARG A 5 4.36 20.05 -1.91
N PHE A 6 3.32 19.34 -1.52
CA PHE A 6 3.18 18.78 -0.17
C PHE A 6 2.88 17.29 -0.25
N ILE A 7 3.64 16.52 0.50
CA ILE A 7 3.44 15.06 0.66
C ILE A 7 3.18 14.81 2.13
N HIS A 8 1.98 14.38 2.46
CA HIS A 8 1.54 14.13 3.83
C HIS A 8 1.57 12.63 4.10
N ILE A 9 2.40 12.21 5.05
CA ILE A 9 2.52 10.83 5.50
C ILE A 9 1.66 10.66 6.74
N ASN A 10 0.67 9.80 6.67
CA ASN A 10 -0.25 9.49 7.74
C ASN A 10 -0.18 7.99 8.07
N GLN A 11 -0.51 7.64 9.30
CA GLN A 11 -0.68 6.25 9.72
C GLN A 11 -2.04 6.08 10.39
N THR A 12 -2.62 4.89 10.28
CA THR A 12 -3.68 4.48 11.21
C THR A 12 -3.04 4.05 12.54
N ALA A 13 -3.80 4.07 13.63
CA ALA A 13 -3.27 3.87 14.99
C ALA A 13 -2.53 2.53 15.23
N SER A 14 -2.54 1.62 14.26
CA SER A 14 -2.02 0.25 14.39
C SER A 14 -1.05 -0.13 13.25
N VAL A 15 -0.04 0.68 12.95
CA VAL A 15 0.96 0.36 11.89
C VAL A 15 2.39 0.47 12.40
N PRO A 16 2.81 -0.38 13.37
CA PRO A 16 4.16 -0.32 13.91
C PRO A 16 5.25 -0.74 12.91
N ALA A 17 4.89 -1.53 11.89
CA ALA A 17 5.85 -2.12 10.94
C ALA A 17 6.39 -1.14 9.88
N VAL A 18 5.96 0.14 9.88
CA VAL A 18 6.44 1.15 8.91
C VAL A 18 7.16 2.27 9.65
N ASP A 19 8.46 2.40 9.36
CA ASP A 19 9.24 3.55 9.77
C ASP A 19 8.96 4.75 8.84
N SER A 20 8.07 5.65 9.30
CA SER A 20 7.66 6.83 8.53
C SER A 20 8.79 7.83 8.28
N GLU A 21 9.78 7.91 9.17
CA GLU A 21 10.93 8.80 8.98
C GLU A 21 11.80 8.29 7.83
N VAL A 22 12.09 6.98 7.79
CA VAL A 22 12.83 6.36 6.69
C VAL A 22 12.07 6.52 5.37
N VAL A 23 10.74 6.38 5.37
CA VAL A 23 9.90 6.62 4.19
C VAL A 23 10.02 8.08 3.72
N ALA A 24 9.90 9.05 4.63
CA ALA A 24 9.98 10.47 4.33
C ALA A 24 11.37 10.84 3.75
N GLU A 25 12.44 10.34 4.35
CA GLU A 25 13.81 10.57 3.87
C GLU A 25 14.03 10.05 2.44
N GLU A 26 13.56 8.83 2.15
CA GLU A 26 13.70 8.23 0.82
C GLU A 26 12.88 8.97 -0.25
N ILE A 27 11.66 9.41 0.09
CA ILE A 27 10.84 10.23 -0.80
C ILE A 27 11.52 11.58 -1.04
N ASN A 28 12.07 12.21 0.00
CA ASN A 28 12.76 13.50 -0.12
C ASN A 28 14.01 13.44 -1.03
N LYS A 29 14.73 12.32 -1.06
CA LYS A 29 15.84 12.12 -2.00
C LYS A 29 15.39 12.17 -3.47
N ILE A 30 14.15 11.74 -3.76
CA ILE A 30 13.60 11.69 -5.11
C ILE A 30 12.86 12.98 -5.47
N PHE A 31 12.18 13.59 -4.50
CA PHE A 31 11.39 14.82 -4.64
C PHE A 31 11.85 15.93 -3.69
N PRO A 32 13.11 16.41 -3.81
CA PRO A 32 13.70 17.35 -2.85
C PRO A 32 13.02 18.74 -2.85
N GLY A 33 12.19 19.02 -3.85
CA GLY A 33 11.40 20.26 -3.91
C GLY A 33 10.07 20.18 -3.18
N CYS A 34 9.61 18.99 -2.77
CA CYS A 34 8.36 18.85 -2.04
C CYS A 34 8.59 19.00 -0.53
N ARG A 35 7.65 19.62 0.15
CA ARG A 35 7.59 19.58 1.61
C ARG A 35 6.93 18.28 2.04
N ILE A 36 7.65 17.48 2.82
CA ILE A 36 7.14 16.22 3.39
C ILE A 36 6.88 16.45 4.86
N ASP A 37 5.71 16.05 5.33
CA ASP A 37 5.38 16.07 6.76
C ASP A 37 4.80 14.71 7.20
N ILE A 38 5.22 14.26 8.37
CA ILE A 38 4.68 13.09 9.04
C ILE A 38 3.66 13.61 10.04
N ARG A 39 2.45 13.07 9.93
CA ARG A 39 1.31 13.53 10.72
C ARG A 39 0.98 12.58 11.86
N PRO A 40 0.35 13.09 12.92
CA PRO A 40 -0.19 12.22 13.95
C PRO A 40 -1.13 11.17 13.34
N PRO A 41 -1.19 9.95 13.91
CA PRO A 41 -2.08 8.91 13.44
C PRO A 41 -3.53 9.40 13.39
N PHE A 42 -4.26 8.96 12.36
CA PHE A 42 -5.69 9.22 12.27
C PHE A 42 -6.43 8.66 13.49
N ARG A 43 -7.30 9.49 14.06
CA ARG A 43 -8.23 9.05 15.10
C ARG A 43 -9.61 8.88 14.47
N TYR A 44 -10.07 7.65 14.38
CA TYR A 44 -11.40 7.31 13.89
C TYR A 44 -12.05 6.30 14.84
N GLU A 45 -13.37 6.29 14.84
CA GLU A 45 -14.13 5.28 15.57
C GLU A 45 -14.05 3.95 14.80
N GLU A 46 -13.89 2.82 15.50
CA GLU A 46 -13.83 1.48 14.91
C GLU A 46 -15.01 1.22 13.98
N LYS A 47 -16.21 1.69 14.36
CA LYS A 47 -17.43 1.60 13.58
C LYS A 47 -17.33 2.22 12.18
N MET A 48 -16.49 3.23 11.99
CA MET A 48 -16.27 3.84 10.66
C MET A 48 -15.53 2.88 9.72
N ILE A 49 -14.54 2.17 10.24
CA ILE A 49 -13.79 1.15 9.48
C ILE A 49 -14.68 -0.07 9.19
N GLU A 50 -15.51 -0.48 10.13
CA GLU A 50 -16.44 -1.60 9.94
C GLU A 50 -17.38 -1.38 8.75
N GLN A 51 -17.73 -0.12 8.45
CA GLN A 51 -18.55 0.22 7.28
C GLN A 51 -17.87 -0.09 5.93
N ALA A 52 -16.54 -0.16 5.89
CA ALA A 52 -15.78 -0.54 4.68
C ALA A 52 -15.49 -2.05 4.61
N MET A 53 -15.87 -2.84 5.62
CA MET A 53 -15.57 -4.27 5.68
C MET A 53 -16.40 -5.05 4.66
N ILE A 54 -15.74 -6.00 3.98
CA ILE A 54 -16.36 -6.89 2.99
C ILE A 54 -16.99 -8.08 3.69
N ALA A 55 -18.30 -8.26 3.48
CA ALA A 55 -19.06 -9.40 3.98
C ALA A 55 -18.96 -10.62 3.06
N ASP A 56 -18.98 -10.42 1.74
CA ASP A 56 -18.91 -11.48 0.73
C ASP A 56 -17.91 -11.09 -0.37
N ILE A 57 -16.87 -11.90 -0.57
CA ILE A 57 -15.82 -11.65 -1.57
C ILE A 57 -16.31 -11.75 -3.02
N LYS A 58 -17.50 -12.33 -3.25
CA LYS A 58 -18.11 -12.50 -4.57
C LYS A 58 -19.17 -11.47 -4.90
N GLN A 59 -19.41 -10.51 -4.01
CA GLN A 59 -20.39 -9.45 -4.22
C GLN A 59 -19.72 -8.08 -4.21
N PRO A 60 -19.98 -7.20 -5.21
CA PRO A 60 -19.56 -5.80 -5.16
C PRO A 60 -20.02 -5.12 -3.88
N PHE A 61 -19.23 -4.17 -3.36
CA PHE A 61 -19.47 -3.49 -2.09
C PHE A 61 -20.89 -2.89 -1.99
N GLU A 62 -21.37 -2.26 -3.04
CA GLU A 62 -22.70 -1.61 -3.10
C GLU A 62 -23.88 -2.58 -2.98
N LYS A 63 -23.65 -3.88 -3.17
CA LYS A 63 -24.67 -4.94 -3.08
C LYS A 63 -24.57 -5.77 -1.81
N GLN A 64 -23.65 -5.42 -0.92
CA GLN A 64 -23.45 -6.18 0.32
C GLN A 64 -24.54 -5.86 1.35
N PRO A 65 -24.94 -6.81 2.19
CA PRO A 65 -25.89 -6.55 3.26
C PRO A 65 -25.33 -5.55 4.28
N GLU A 66 -26.18 -4.66 4.80
CA GLU A 66 -25.80 -3.56 5.71
C GLU A 66 -25.19 -4.01 7.05
N GLN A 67 -25.34 -5.27 7.42
CA GLN A 67 -24.72 -5.84 8.63
C GLN A 67 -24.27 -7.28 8.38
N PRO A 68 -22.97 -7.56 8.40
CA PRO A 68 -22.49 -8.93 8.47
C PRO A 68 -22.63 -9.44 9.90
N ASN A 69 -23.55 -10.36 10.14
CA ASN A 69 -23.65 -11.15 11.39
C ASN A 69 -22.42 -12.07 11.60
N GLN A 70 -21.28 -11.78 10.95
CA GLN A 70 -20.14 -12.71 10.82
C GLN A 70 -18.92 -12.32 11.63
N GLU A 71 -18.98 -11.28 12.44
CA GLU A 71 -17.80 -10.83 13.20
C GLU A 71 -17.28 -11.90 14.18
N GLN A 72 -18.18 -12.65 14.80
CA GLN A 72 -17.82 -13.75 15.70
C GLN A 72 -17.21 -14.95 14.97
N ASP A 73 -17.70 -15.32 13.79
CA ASP A 73 -17.19 -16.46 13.01
C ASP A 73 -15.81 -16.18 12.40
N ARG A 74 -15.52 -14.93 12.00
CA ARG A 74 -14.25 -14.56 11.37
C ARG A 74 -13.10 -14.49 12.38
N ARG A 75 -13.32 -13.91 13.56
CA ARG A 75 -12.34 -13.89 14.65
C ARG A 75 -12.00 -15.30 15.16
N MET A 76 -12.96 -16.22 15.14
CA MET A 76 -12.77 -17.61 15.58
C MET A 76 -11.98 -18.46 14.58
N ASN A 77 -12.02 -18.13 13.28
CA ASN A 77 -11.38 -18.92 12.22
C ASN A 77 -10.00 -18.40 11.77
N GLY A 78 -9.46 -17.35 12.42
CA GLY A 78 -8.17 -16.74 12.04
C GLY A 78 -8.15 -16.14 10.63
N MET A 79 -9.30 -15.85 10.04
CA MET A 79 -9.41 -15.22 8.73
C MET A 79 -9.14 -13.73 8.81
N ILE A 80 -8.31 -13.23 7.89
CA ILE A 80 -8.01 -11.81 7.75
C ILE A 80 -9.24 -11.10 7.18
N SER A 81 -9.72 -10.04 7.86
CA SER A 81 -10.81 -9.21 7.37
C SER A 81 -10.36 -8.40 6.15
N LEU A 82 -11.24 -8.29 5.15
CA LEU A 82 -11.02 -7.52 3.93
C LEU A 82 -11.82 -6.21 4.00
N TYR A 83 -11.25 -5.14 3.48
CA TYR A 83 -11.85 -3.81 3.47
C TYR A 83 -11.86 -3.24 2.05
N ASP A 84 -13.01 -2.73 1.61
CA ASP A 84 -13.12 -2.08 0.30
C ASP A 84 -12.26 -0.82 0.23
N GLY A 85 -11.33 -0.80 -0.72
CA GLY A 85 -10.36 0.27 -0.87
C GLY A 85 -10.99 1.61 -1.21
N SER A 86 -12.07 1.62 -2.01
CA SER A 86 -12.79 2.84 -2.39
C SER A 86 -13.57 3.42 -1.21
N ALA A 87 -14.24 2.56 -0.43
CA ALA A 87 -14.93 2.98 0.78
C ALA A 87 -13.96 3.57 1.81
N MET A 88 -12.81 2.93 2.01
CA MET A 88 -11.74 3.45 2.88
C MET A 88 -11.18 4.78 2.37
N GLN A 89 -10.93 4.91 1.06
CA GLN A 89 -10.46 6.19 0.49
C GLN A 89 -11.46 7.32 0.74
N LYS A 90 -12.76 7.06 0.53
CA LYS A 90 -13.81 8.05 0.81
C LYS A 90 -13.80 8.47 2.27
N MET A 91 -13.75 7.52 3.19
CA MET A 91 -13.70 7.79 4.63
C MET A 91 -12.49 8.67 5.00
N PHE A 92 -11.29 8.33 4.54
CA PHE A 92 -10.10 9.12 4.83
C PHE A 92 -10.10 10.48 4.12
N ALA A 93 -10.70 10.60 2.93
CA ALA A 93 -10.87 11.88 2.26
C ALA A 93 -11.75 12.84 3.07
N GLU A 94 -12.83 12.35 3.69
CA GLU A 94 -13.71 13.13 4.58
C GLU A 94 -12.97 13.62 5.84
N MET A 95 -11.92 12.92 6.27
CA MET A 95 -11.07 13.30 7.40
C MET A 95 -9.91 14.23 7.02
N THR A 96 -9.66 14.42 5.73
CA THR A 96 -8.59 15.26 5.20
C THR A 96 -9.06 16.73 5.17
N PRO A 97 -8.22 17.70 5.61
CA PRO A 97 -8.58 19.12 5.54
C PRO A 97 -8.94 19.56 4.11
N THR A 98 -10.07 20.20 3.92
CA THR A 98 -10.55 20.64 2.60
C THR A 98 -9.54 21.53 1.87
N ALA A 99 -8.75 22.33 2.57
CA ALA A 99 -7.69 23.16 1.99
C ALA A 99 -6.55 22.34 1.35
N GLU A 100 -6.42 21.07 1.70
CA GLU A 100 -5.40 20.15 1.19
C GLU A 100 -5.94 19.21 0.11
N MET A 101 -7.22 19.32 -0.25
CA MET A 101 -7.84 18.57 -1.34
C MET A 101 -7.58 19.27 -2.68
N SER A 102 -6.30 19.35 -3.09
CA SER A 102 -5.87 20.01 -4.31
C SER A 102 -4.70 19.27 -4.96
N LEU A 103 -4.38 19.58 -6.22
CA LEU A 103 -3.25 18.98 -6.94
C LEU A 103 -1.88 19.34 -6.37
N ALA A 104 -1.81 20.26 -5.40
CA ALA A 104 -0.58 20.59 -4.69
C ALA A 104 -0.29 19.65 -3.52
N HIS A 105 -1.24 18.84 -3.09
CA HIS A 105 -1.17 17.99 -1.91
C HIS A 105 -1.47 16.53 -2.25
N ILE A 106 -0.65 15.61 -1.75
CA ILE A 106 -0.96 14.18 -1.73
C ILE A 106 -0.94 13.67 -0.29
N HIS A 107 -1.92 12.86 0.06
CA HIS A 107 -1.98 12.15 1.32
C HIS A 107 -1.71 10.66 1.08
N ILE A 108 -0.71 10.13 1.78
CA ILE A 108 -0.34 8.71 1.79
C ILE A 108 -0.65 8.17 3.17
N ILE A 109 -1.49 7.14 3.24
CA ILE A 109 -1.97 6.57 4.49
C ILE A 109 -1.49 5.14 4.61
N PHE A 110 -0.69 4.85 5.62
CA PHE A 110 -0.31 3.49 5.96
C PHE A 110 -1.31 2.87 6.92
N THR A 111 -1.71 1.62 6.63
CA THR A 111 -2.65 0.87 7.46
C THR A 111 -2.24 -0.60 7.57
N SER A 112 -2.59 -1.24 8.68
CA SER A 112 -2.48 -2.70 8.85
C SER A 112 -3.70 -3.45 8.32
N LEU A 113 -4.78 -2.74 7.92
CA LEU A 113 -5.98 -3.36 7.38
C LEU A 113 -5.72 -3.87 5.95
N LEU A 114 -6.19 -5.08 5.62
CA LEU A 114 -6.06 -5.61 4.26
C LEU A 114 -7.08 -4.93 3.34
N THR A 115 -6.61 -4.00 2.52
CA THR A 115 -7.42 -3.35 1.50
C THR A 115 -7.62 -4.25 0.29
N CYS A 116 -8.76 -4.12 -0.38
CA CYS A 116 -9.08 -4.90 -1.57
C CYS A 116 -9.87 -4.08 -2.60
N THR A 117 -9.87 -4.56 -3.85
CA THR A 117 -10.69 -4.02 -4.93
C THR A 117 -11.47 -5.16 -5.58
N PHE A 118 -12.71 -4.87 -5.98
CA PHE A 118 -13.52 -5.81 -6.75
C PHE A 118 -13.03 -5.86 -8.21
N SER A 119 -12.94 -7.06 -8.77
CA SER A 119 -12.64 -7.27 -10.19
C SER A 119 -13.84 -7.91 -10.87
N GLU A 120 -14.29 -7.30 -11.98
CA GLU A 120 -15.36 -7.84 -12.81
C GLU A 120 -14.86 -9.01 -13.69
N ASP A 121 -13.55 -9.15 -13.92
CA ASP A 121 -12.97 -10.19 -14.77
C ASP A 121 -13.19 -11.59 -14.18
N ASP A 122 -13.05 -11.74 -12.87
CA ASP A 122 -13.23 -13.02 -12.16
C ASP A 122 -14.28 -12.92 -11.04
N TRP A 123 -15.00 -11.80 -11.00
CA TRP A 123 -16.14 -11.52 -10.13
C TRP A 123 -15.86 -11.73 -8.64
N ARG A 124 -14.77 -11.14 -8.15
CA ARG A 124 -14.40 -11.22 -6.74
C ARG A 124 -13.48 -10.08 -6.29
N TYR A 125 -13.33 -9.97 -4.98
CA TYR A 125 -12.34 -9.09 -4.36
C TYR A 125 -10.93 -9.68 -4.39
N HIS A 126 -9.96 -8.81 -4.67
CA HIS A 126 -8.54 -9.09 -4.58
C HIS A 126 -7.88 -8.16 -3.56
N GLY A 127 -7.08 -8.74 -2.66
CA GLY A 127 -6.23 -7.98 -1.75
C GLY A 127 -5.26 -7.09 -2.52
N ARG A 128 -4.99 -5.89 -1.98
CA ARG A 128 -4.08 -4.90 -2.57
C ARG A 128 -3.09 -4.41 -1.54
N ALA A 129 -1.83 -4.25 -1.95
CA ALA A 129 -0.81 -3.59 -1.16
C ALA A 129 -0.95 -2.06 -1.24
N VAL A 130 -1.42 -1.54 -2.36
CA VAL A 130 -1.65 -0.11 -2.58
C VAL A 130 -2.99 0.14 -3.28
N ILE A 131 -3.70 1.16 -2.82
CA ILE A 131 -4.84 1.78 -3.50
C ILE A 131 -4.41 3.21 -3.85
N CYS A 132 -4.10 3.44 -5.12
CA CYS A 132 -3.73 4.78 -5.60
C CYS A 132 -4.96 5.68 -5.66
N GLY A 133 -4.80 6.96 -5.32
CA GLY A 133 -5.88 7.95 -5.34
C GLY A 133 -5.59 9.13 -4.43
N THR A 134 -6.64 9.82 -4.01
CA THR A 134 -6.55 10.99 -3.12
C THR A 134 -7.59 10.83 -2.00
N PRO A 135 -7.15 10.33 -0.81
CA PRO A 135 -5.80 9.88 -0.46
C PRO A 135 -5.42 8.53 -1.08
N SER A 136 -4.11 8.23 -1.12
CA SER A 136 -3.60 6.89 -1.42
C SER A 136 -3.47 6.07 -0.13
N ILE A 137 -3.78 4.77 -0.20
CA ILE A 137 -3.72 3.86 0.97
C ILE A 137 -2.70 2.77 0.68
N ILE A 138 -1.81 2.50 1.62
CA ILE A 138 -0.82 1.42 1.57
C ILE A 138 -1.07 0.48 2.74
N SER A 139 -1.36 -0.77 2.42
CA SER A 139 -1.67 -1.82 3.38
C SER A 139 -0.43 -2.67 3.67
N THR A 140 0.05 -2.68 4.92
CA THR A 140 1.17 -3.55 5.32
C THR A 140 0.76 -5.03 5.27
N THR A 141 -0.48 -5.36 5.68
CA THR A 141 -1.03 -6.71 5.48
C THR A 141 -1.14 -7.04 3.99
N GLY A 142 -1.50 -6.06 3.14
CA GLY A 142 -1.49 -6.23 1.68
C GLY A 142 -0.09 -6.53 1.13
N ILE A 143 0.97 -5.92 1.66
CA ILE A 143 2.35 -6.23 1.29
C ILE A 143 2.67 -7.71 1.55
N VAL A 144 2.21 -8.25 2.68
CA VAL A 144 2.48 -9.65 3.08
C VAL A 144 1.57 -10.65 2.36
N GLU A 145 0.29 -10.33 2.19
CA GLU A 145 -0.75 -11.32 1.83
C GLU A 145 -1.31 -11.16 0.41
N SER A 146 -1.21 -9.98 -0.23
CA SER A 146 -1.83 -9.79 -1.55
C SER A 146 -0.98 -10.28 -2.72
N LEU A 147 0.34 -10.38 -2.54
CA LEU A 147 1.25 -10.88 -3.57
C LEU A 147 1.44 -12.39 -3.44
N ALA A 148 1.54 -13.07 -4.58
CA ALA A 148 1.77 -14.49 -4.61
C ALA A 148 3.15 -14.86 -4.01
N LYS A 149 3.18 -15.84 -3.10
CA LYS A 149 4.40 -16.45 -2.58
C LYS A 149 5.03 -17.36 -3.65
N PRO A 150 6.28 -17.81 -3.49
CA PRO A 150 6.92 -18.70 -4.46
C PRO A 150 6.06 -19.93 -4.77
N ARG A 151 6.06 -20.37 -6.03
CA ARG A 151 5.23 -21.50 -6.46
C ARG A 151 5.48 -22.77 -5.65
N GLU A 152 6.73 -23.01 -5.30
CA GLU A 152 7.16 -24.15 -4.50
C GLU A 152 6.63 -24.10 -3.07
N PHE A 153 6.33 -22.90 -2.55
CA PHE A 153 5.68 -22.73 -1.24
C PHE A 153 4.29 -23.39 -1.25
N TYR A 154 3.48 -23.10 -2.27
CA TYR A 154 2.15 -23.68 -2.40
C TYR A 154 2.19 -25.20 -2.63
N LEU A 155 3.15 -25.67 -3.43
CA LEU A 155 3.34 -27.12 -3.66
C LEU A 155 3.74 -27.84 -2.36
N ALA A 156 4.61 -27.26 -1.55
CA ALA A 156 5.00 -27.82 -0.25
C ALA A 156 3.82 -27.80 0.73
N GLN A 157 2.98 -26.78 0.69
CA GLN A 157 1.76 -26.68 1.49
C GLN A 157 0.75 -27.79 1.12
N LEU A 158 0.53 -28.02 -0.17
CA LEU A 158 -0.36 -29.10 -0.68
C LEU A 158 0.20 -30.49 -0.39
N GLY A 159 1.52 -30.67 -0.40
CA GLY A 159 2.20 -31.92 -0.11
C GLY A 159 2.18 -32.36 1.36
N GLY A 160 1.41 -31.70 2.22
CA GLY A 160 1.24 -32.06 3.64
C GLY A 160 2.33 -31.54 4.57
N MET A 161 3.33 -30.82 4.10
CA MET A 161 4.35 -30.20 4.96
C MET A 161 3.77 -29.15 5.89
N ALA A 162 2.65 -28.52 5.52
CA ALA A 162 1.94 -27.55 6.37
C ALA A 162 1.22 -28.21 7.57
N ALA A 163 0.86 -29.49 7.46
CA ALA A 163 0.18 -30.19 8.56
C ALA A 163 1.14 -30.55 9.74
N ALA A 164 2.45 -30.54 9.49
CA ALA A 164 3.43 -30.92 10.49
C ALA A 164 3.97 -29.74 11.31
N ASP A 165 4.24 -28.59 10.66
CA ASP A 165 4.71 -27.36 11.32
C ASP A 165 4.80 -26.18 10.33
N ASN A 166 3.96 -25.15 10.50
CA ASN A 166 4.02 -23.91 9.73
C ASN A 166 5.38 -23.20 9.87
N GLY A 167 6.05 -23.31 11.00
CA GLY A 167 7.36 -22.74 11.24
C GLY A 167 8.46 -23.37 10.37
N SER A 168 8.41 -24.67 10.14
CA SER A 168 9.35 -25.40 9.28
C SER A 168 9.21 -25.00 7.81
N LEU A 169 7.96 -24.84 7.35
CA LEU A 169 7.67 -24.39 5.98
C LEU A 169 8.20 -22.96 5.76
N LYS A 170 7.93 -22.03 6.67
CA LYS A 170 8.44 -20.66 6.60
C LYS A 170 9.97 -20.62 6.56
N LYS A 171 10.66 -21.38 7.42
CA LYS A 171 12.13 -21.47 7.43
C LYS A 171 12.72 -21.90 6.09
N LYS A 172 12.10 -22.87 5.42
CA LYS A 172 12.55 -23.36 4.09
C LYS A 172 12.54 -22.27 3.01
N PHE A 173 11.64 -21.29 3.13
CA PHE A 173 11.46 -20.22 2.15
C PHE A 173 11.89 -18.86 2.70
N THR A 174 12.69 -18.82 3.77
CA THR A 174 13.21 -17.58 4.35
C THR A 174 13.89 -16.72 3.28
N GLY A 175 13.56 -15.44 3.22
CA GLY A 175 14.10 -14.49 2.26
C GLY A 175 13.44 -14.48 0.88
N ARG A 176 12.56 -15.44 0.56
CA ARG A 176 11.83 -15.50 -0.73
C ARG A 176 10.46 -14.83 -0.67
N PHE A 177 9.97 -14.46 0.50
CA PHE A 177 8.77 -13.63 0.70
C PHE A 177 8.93 -12.79 1.97
N ILE A 178 8.11 -11.76 2.10
CA ILE A 178 8.05 -10.87 3.25
C ILE A 178 7.05 -11.46 4.25
N ASP A 179 7.46 -11.60 5.51
CA ASP A 179 6.58 -11.99 6.62
C ASP A 179 6.28 -10.78 7.52
N TYR A 180 5.33 -10.92 8.42
CA TYR A 180 4.91 -9.86 9.36
C TYR A 180 6.03 -9.36 10.28
N ASP A 181 7.03 -10.21 10.56
CA ASP A 181 8.18 -9.87 11.40
C ASP A 181 9.32 -9.18 10.61
N ASP A 182 9.20 -9.04 9.29
CA ASP A 182 10.21 -8.42 8.40
C ASP A 182 10.00 -6.90 8.29
N GLU A 183 10.02 -6.14 9.42
CA GLU A 183 9.73 -4.70 9.47
C GLU A 183 10.56 -3.88 8.49
N ASP A 184 11.86 -4.18 8.35
CA ASP A 184 12.75 -3.50 7.40
C ASP A 184 12.29 -3.68 5.95
N LYS A 185 11.85 -4.89 5.59
CA LYS A 185 11.35 -5.17 4.23
C LYS A 185 9.96 -4.57 4.01
N ILE A 186 9.10 -4.57 5.04
CA ILE A 186 7.79 -3.92 4.99
C ILE A 186 7.99 -2.42 4.78
N THR A 187 8.90 -1.77 5.51
CA THR A 187 9.24 -0.36 5.31
C THR A 187 9.78 -0.11 3.90
N ALA A 188 10.71 -0.95 3.41
CA ALA A 188 11.28 -0.81 2.07
C ALA A 188 10.23 -0.99 0.95
N ALA A 189 9.31 -1.95 1.10
CA ALA A 189 8.18 -2.13 0.20
C ALA A 189 7.20 -0.95 0.27
N SER A 190 6.93 -0.43 1.47
CA SER A 190 6.09 0.74 1.69
C SER A 190 6.62 1.98 0.97
N ILE A 191 7.94 2.17 0.90
CA ILE A 191 8.55 3.24 0.11
C ILE A 191 8.26 3.06 -1.38
N ASN A 192 8.39 1.85 -1.93
CA ASN A 192 8.10 1.60 -3.34
C ASN A 192 6.62 1.87 -3.67
N TYR A 193 5.69 1.46 -2.81
CA TYR A 193 4.26 1.74 -2.98
C TYR A 193 3.92 3.23 -2.78
N ALA A 194 4.61 3.92 -1.87
CA ALA A 194 4.47 5.37 -1.74
C ALA A 194 4.93 6.11 -3.00
N LEU A 195 6.03 5.67 -3.61
CA LEU A 195 6.47 6.19 -4.91
C LEU A 195 5.44 5.90 -6.01
N GLN A 196 4.87 4.69 -6.08
CA GLN A 196 3.79 4.39 -7.03
C GLN A 196 2.60 5.33 -6.84
N ALA A 197 2.18 5.59 -5.61
CA ALA A 197 1.10 6.53 -5.29
C ALA A 197 1.43 7.96 -5.76
N ILE A 198 2.66 8.43 -5.52
CA ILE A 198 3.11 9.76 -5.95
C ILE A 198 3.14 9.83 -7.49
N PHE A 199 3.71 8.84 -8.18
CA PHE A 199 3.76 8.83 -9.64
C PHE A 199 2.36 8.74 -10.26
N PHE A 200 1.44 7.96 -9.70
CA PHE A 200 0.03 7.97 -10.09
C PHE A 200 -0.56 9.38 -10.00
N PHE A 201 -0.37 10.04 -8.86
CA PHE A 201 -0.91 11.37 -8.61
C PHE A 201 -0.39 12.41 -9.60
N ILE A 202 0.92 12.44 -9.88
CA ILE A 202 1.53 13.45 -10.75
C ILE A 202 1.31 13.18 -12.25
N THR A 203 1.09 11.93 -12.64
CA THR A 203 0.84 11.56 -14.05
C THR A 203 -0.64 11.46 -14.37
N GLY A 204 -1.50 11.28 -13.38
CA GLY A 204 -2.93 11.00 -13.55
C GLY A 204 -3.19 9.68 -14.27
N GLY A 205 -2.26 8.72 -14.18
CA GLY A 205 -2.32 7.48 -14.94
C GLY A 205 -1.71 6.28 -14.22
N GLU A 206 -1.24 5.32 -15.00
CA GLU A 206 -0.64 4.08 -14.52
C GLU A 206 0.60 4.36 -13.65
N PRO A 207 0.60 3.93 -12.38
CA PRO A 207 1.73 4.15 -11.49
C PRO A 207 2.85 3.12 -11.67
N PHE A 208 2.64 2.13 -12.53
CA PHE A 208 3.45 0.93 -12.63
C PHE A 208 4.46 0.99 -13.76
N CYS A 209 5.54 0.22 -13.61
CA CYS A 209 6.61 0.07 -14.59
C CYS A 209 6.75 -1.41 -15.00
N ASN A 210 7.05 -1.66 -16.26
CA ASN A 210 7.35 -3.01 -16.76
C ASN A 210 8.82 -3.41 -16.58
N ASN A 211 9.69 -2.49 -16.13
CA ASN A 211 11.09 -2.79 -15.86
C ASN A 211 11.23 -3.39 -14.45
N LYS A 212 11.67 -4.64 -14.37
CA LYS A 212 11.83 -5.39 -13.10
C LYS A 212 12.82 -4.75 -12.12
N ASP A 213 13.79 -4.00 -12.61
CA ASP A 213 14.78 -3.28 -11.78
C ASP A 213 14.26 -1.92 -11.26
N CYS A 214 13.07 -1.50 -11.69
CA CYS A 214 12.48 -0.23 -11.25
C CYS A 214 11.67 -0.42 -9.96
N ARG A 215 11.84 0.50 -9.00
CA ARG A 215 11.02 0.55 -7.76
C ARG A 215 9.51 0.61 -8.01
N LEU A 216 9.09 1.04 -9.20
CA LEU A 216 7.68 1.13 -9.62
C LEU A 216 7.21 -0.12 -10.39
N PHE A 217 8.01 -1.20 -10.41
CA PHE A 217 7.61 -2.44 -11.08
C PHE A 217 6.30 -2.97 -10.49
N ASN A 218 5.38 -3.39 -11.36
CA ASN A 218 4.12 -4.01 -10.95
C ASN A 218 4.35 -5.47 -10.52
N ALA A 219 4.85 -5.64 -9.31
CA ALA A 219 5.14 -6.95 -8.76
C ALA A 219 3.85 -7.70 -8.43
N HIS A 220 3.69 -8.91 -8.98
CA HIS A 220 2.62 -9.86 -8.65
C HIS A 220 3.12 -11.00 -7.74
N TRP A 221 4.43 -11.15 -7.62
CA TRP A 221 5.09 -12.16 -6.81
C TRP A 221 5.94 -11.50 -5.73
N GLN A 222 6.00 -12.12 -4.56
CA GLN A 222 6.83 -11.66 -3.45
C GLN A 222 8.31 -11.56 -3.86
N GLU A 223 8.79 -12.50 -4.68
CA GLU A 223 10.19 -12.48 -5.17
C GLU A 223 10.47 -11.28 -6.07
N ASP A 224 9.51 -10.86 -6.91
CA ASP A 224 9.65 -9.66 -7.73
C ASP A 224 9.64 -8.38 -6.86
N LEU A 225 8.81 -8.33 -5.81
CA LEU A 225 8.81 -7.21 -4.86
C LEU A 225 10.16 -7.12 -4.12
N ILE A 226 10.66 -8.24 -3.59
CA ILE A 226 11.97 -8.30 -2.93
C ILE A 226 13.07 -7.81 -3.87
N HIS A 227 13.07 -8.25 -5.14
CA HIS A 227 14.03 -7.77 -6.12
C HIS A 227 13.99 -6.23 -6.27
N THR A 228 12.81 -5.63 -6.37
CA THR A 228 12.68 -4.16 -6.51
C THR A 228 13.18 -3.40 -5.29
N ILE A 229 12.93 -3.91 -4.07
CA ILE A 229 13.40 -3.26 -2.84
C ILE A 229 14.92 -3.41 -2.64
N GLU A 230 15.53 -4.48 -3.15
CA GLU A 230 16.99 -4.68 -3.16
C GLU A 230 17.69 -3.76 -4.18
N LYS A 231 17.12 -3.61 -5.38
CA LYS A 231 17.65 -2.73 -6.44
C LYS A 231 17.60 -1.26 -6.07
N ARG A 232 16.57 -0.80 -5.39
CA ARG A 232 16.38 0.59 -4.94
C ARG A 232 16.56 1.66 -6.03
N THR A 233 16.25 1.34 -7.29
CA THR A 233 16.48 2.24 -8.43
C THR A 233 15.19 2.63 -9.13
N LEU A 234 15.16 3.83 -9.69
CA LEU A 234 14.17 4.22 -10.69
C LEU A 234 14.77 4.02 -12.09
N CYS A 235 13.97 3.50 -13.03
CA CYS A 235 14.38 3.45 -14.44
C CYS A 235 14.56 4.87 -15.02
N GLY A 236 15.16 4.98 -16.20
CA GLY A 236 15.44 6.27 -16.85
C GLY A 236 14.19 7.12 -17.05
N LEU A 237 13.05 6.50 -17.41
CA LEU A 237 11.78 7.20 -17.58
C LEU A 237 11.33 7.88 -16.26
N HIS A 238 11.22 7.10 -15.17
CA HIS A 238 10.73 7.61 -13.89
C HIS A 238 11.70 8.56 -13.22
N ARG A 239 13.00 8.37 -13.39
CA ARG A 239 14.00 9.34 -12.93
C ARG A 239 13.86 10.68 -13.66
N ASN A 240 13.65 10.66 -14.97
CA ASN A 240 13.44 11.89 -15.74
C ASN A 240 12.14 12.61 -15.36
N LEU A 241 11.07 11.88 -15.06
CA LEU A 241 9.81 12.46 -14.57
C LEU A 241 9.99 13.13 -13.20
N ALA A 242 10.66 12.46 -12.26
CA ALA A 242 10.97 13.04 -10.96
C ALA A 242 11.81 14.31 -11.06
N ASN A 243 12.86 14.31 -11.91
CA ASN A 243 13.74 15.47 -12.14
C ASN A 243 12.97 16.67 -12.73
N LYS A 244 12.05 16.44 -13.67
CA LYS A 244 11.24 17.52 -14.25
C LYS A 244 10.38 18.24 -13.20
N LEU A 245 9.83 17.50 -12.24
CA LEU A 245 9.07 18.08 -11.13
C LEU A 245 9.95 18.91 -10.20
N SER A 246 11.16 18.46 -9.90
CA SER A 246 12.11 19.17 -9.05
C SER A 246 12.58 20.50 -9.68
N ILE A 247 12.69 20.57 -11.00
CA ILE A 247 13.15 21.77 -11.73
C ILE A 247 12.02 22.80 -11.89
N SER A 248 10.75 22.36 -11.96
CA SER A 248 9.60 23.24 -12.20
C SER A 248 9.16 24.03 -10.96
N GLN A 249 9.80 23.81 -9.82
CA GLN A 249 9.51 24.57 -8.60
C GLN A 249 10.38 25.86 -8.59
N PRO A 250 9.79 27.06 -8.42
CA PRO A 250 10.59 28.26 -8.22
C PRO A 250 11.43 28.06 -6.95
N SER A 251 12.73 28.29 -7.08
CA SER A 251 13.64 28.29 -5.92
C SER A 251 13.01 29.13 -4.82
N ALA A 252 12.70 28.51 -3.66
CA ALA A 252 12.31 29.27 -2.48
C ALA A 252 13.45 30.22 -2.17
N SER A 253 13.26 31.51 -2.54
CA SER A 253 14.17 32.57 -2.14
C SER A 253 14.28 32.52 -0.62
N ARG A 254 15.50 32.29 -0.16
CA ARG A 254 15.86 32.38 1.25
C ARG A 254 15.44 33.79 1.75
N PHE A 255 14.47 33.83 2.62
CA PHE A 255 14.23 34.93 3.52
C PHE A 255 14.52 34.48 4.94
#